data_09b548bbd384ff5a005226bde36f6039
#
_entry.id   09b548bbd384ff5a005226bde36f6039
#
_cell.length_a   1.000
_cell.length_b   1.000
_cell.length_c   1.000
_cell.angle_alpha   90.00
_cell.angle_beta   90.00
_cell.angle_gamma   90.00
#
_symmetry.space_group_name_H-M   'P 1'
#
loop_
_entity.id
_entity.type
_entity.pdbx_description
1 polymer ?
#
loop_
_entity_poly.entity_id
_entity_poly.type
_entity_poly.pdbx_seq_one_letter_code
_entity_poly.pdbx_strand_id
1 'polypeptide(L)'
;GVVADSAILESAGINRETASSYGRLLTNLFAIEEVPAWWTNRLKRLVQLRKRYVVDTGVLAAVLGVTARSIRAHGDLLGRVLDTFVMAQLRAEAAVSEAQPGLFHLRTQEGRHEIDILLEFGGGEVFGIEVKASGAPGRRDAVHLEWLRDQLGSAFIGGVVLHTGPRLYPLADRIVAAPMSSLWSTPRDPAVG
;
A
#
# COMPACT_ATOMS: atom_id res chain seq x y z
N GLY A 1 -7.43 2.12 3.92
CA GLY A 1 -7.19 3.38 3.22
C GLY A 1 -6.96 4.55 4.16
N VAL A 2 -6.60 5.70 3.63
CA VAL A 2 -6.50 6.96 4.41
C VAL A 2 -7.91 7.47 4.67
N VAL A 3 -8.37 7.35 5.91
CA VAL A 3 -9.70 7.81 6.34
C VAL A 3 -9.51 8.82 7.47
N ALA A 4 -10.10 10.00 7.33
CA ALA A 4 -10.09 11.00 8.39
C ALA A 4 -10.87 10.48 9.61
N ASP A 5 -10.39 10.78 10.82
CA ASP A 5 -11.05 10.34 12.05
C ASP A 5 -12.52 10.80 12.11
N SER A 6 -12.83 11.99 11.58
CA SER A 6 -14.19 12.50 11.49
C SER A 6 -15.14 11.60 10.71
N ALA A 7 -14.66 11.01 9.58
CA ALA A 7 -15.48 10.10 8.77
C ALA A 7 -15.74 8.76 9.48
N ILE A 8 -14.78 8.29 10.29
CA ILE A 8 -14.96 7.09 11.12
C ILE A 8 -15.98 7.37 12.23
N LEU A 9 -15.89 8.53 12.88
CA LEU A 9 -16.82 8.96 13.91
C LEU A 9 -18.27 9.03 13.40
N GLU A 10 -18.44 9.65 12.24
CA GLU A 10 -19.74 9.82 11.59
C GLU A 10 -20.35 8.47 11.21
N SER A 11 -19.57 7.60 10.57
CA SER A 11 -20.06 6.28 10.13
C SER A 11 -20.33 5.31 11.28
N ALA A 12 -19.60 5.42 12.38
CA ALA A 12 -19.76 4.55 13.56
C ALA A 12 -20.77 5.11 14.59
N GLY A 13 -21.19 6.35 14.44
CA GLY A 13 -22.13 6.99 15.39
C GLY A 13 -21.56 7.16 16.81
N ILE A 14 -20.24 7.24 16.95
CA ILE A 14 -19.55 7.37 18.24
C ILE A 14 -18.83 8.72 18.38
N ASN A 15 -18.62 9.15 19.60
CA ASN A 15 -17.87 10.37 19.86
C ASN A 15 -16.35 10.18 19.70
N ARG A 16 -15.62 11.29 19.61
CA ARG A 16 -14.16 11.31 19.37
C ARG A 16 -13.36 10.57 20.45
N GLU A 17 -13.74 10.70 21.71
CA GLU A 17 -13.06 10.07 22.84
C GLU A 17 -13.19 8.55 22.79
N THR A 18 -14.41 8.06 22.55
CA THR A 18 -14.71 6.63 22.37
C THR A 18 -13.94 6.05 21.18
N ALA A 19 -13.95 6.73 20.02
CA ALA A 19 -13.21 6.27 18.83
C ALA A 19 -11.69 6.23 19.08
N SER A 20 -11.14 7.25 19.76
CA SER A 20 -9.72 7.26 20.13
C SER A 20 -9.36 6.11 21.07
N SER A 21 -10.22 5.81 22.04
CA SER A 21 -10.04 4.69 22.97
C SER A 21 -10.09 3.35 22.27
N TYR A 22 -11.07 3.13 21.39
CA TYR A 22 -11.14 1.90 20.58
C TYR A 22 -9.98 1.79 19.59
N GLY A 23 -9.57 2.89 18.96
CA GLY A 23 -8.41 2.90 18.09
C GLY A 23 -7.14 2.43 18.81
N ARG A 24 -6.87 2.98 19.99
CA ARG A 24 -5.74 2.53 20.83
C ARG A 24 -5.87 1.07 21.25
N LEU A 25 -7.06 0.64 21.64
CA LEU A 25 -7.31 -0.75 22.03
C LEU A 25 -7.00 -1.70 20.87
N LEU A 26 -7.53 -1.43 19.67
CA LEU A 26 -7.31 -2.25 18.48
C LEU A 26 -5.84 -2.26 18.05
N THR A 27 -5.12 -1.14 18.18
CA THR A 27 -3.69 -1.07 17.92
C THR A 27 -2.90 -1.89 18.95
N ASN A 28 -3.23 -1.78 20.24
CA ASN A 28 -2.57 -2.54 21.31
C ASN A 28 -2.85 -4.05 21.23
N LEU A 29 -3.99 -4.44 20.68
CA LEU A 29 -4.33 -5.84 20.41
C LEU A 29 -3.77 -6.35 19.08
N PHE A 30 -2.99 -5.52 18.36
CA PHE A 30 -2.46 -5.84 17.05
C PHE A 30 -3.56 -6.22 16.03
N ALA A 31 -4.77 -5.70 16.19
CA ALA A 31 -5.86 -5.91 15.23
C ALA A 31 -5.80 -4.92 14.05
N ILE A 32 -5.31 -3.71 14.33
CA ILE A 32 -5.03 -2.70 13.31
C ILE A 32 -3.61 -2.16 13.44
N GLU A 33 -3.09 -1.71 12.32
CA GLU A 33 -1.80 -1.04 12.21
C GLU A 33 -1.97 0.32 11.54
N GLU A 34 -1.16 1.27 11.96
CA GLU A 34 -1.08 2.59 11.37
C GLU A 34 0.24 2.75 10.60
N VAL A 35 0.13 2.97 9.30
CA VAL A 35 1.28 3.28 8.44
C VAL A 35 1.39 4.80 8.35
N PRO A 36 2.53 5.40 8.76
CA PRO A 36 2.72 6.83 8.71
C PRO A 36 2.75 7.35 7.27
N ALA A 37 2.34 8.59 7.10
CA ALA A 37 2.56 9.28 5.85
C ALA A 37 4.04 9.58 5.67
N TRP A 38 4.56 9.31 4.47
CA TRP A 38 5.92 9.71 4.12
C TRP A 38 6.00 11.23 4.01
N TRP A 39 7.06 11.81 4.58
CA TRP A 39 7.28 13.24 4.57
C TRP A 39 8.72 13.56 4.20
N THR A 40 8.90 14.59 3.38
CA THR A 40 10.20 15.12 3.04
C THR A 40 10.13 16.63 2.83
N ASN A 41 11.20 17.33 3.12
CA ASN A 41 11.34 18.76 2.84
C ASN A 41 11.29 19.09 1.34
N ARG A 42 11.50 18.12 0.47
CA ARG A 42 11.48 18.28 -0.99
C ARG A 42 10.06 18.36 -1.56
N LEU A 43 9.11 17.71 -0.91
CA LEU A 43 7.70 17.66 -1.35
C LEU A 43 6.84 18.46 -0.39
N LYS A 44 6.31 19.58 -0.85
CA LYS A 44 5.38 20.42 -0.09
C LYS A 44 3.95 19.88 -0.27
N ARG A 45 3.07 20.17 0.73
CA ARG A 45 1.63 19.83 0.69
C ARG A 45 1.31 18.34 0.68
N LEU A 46 2.03 17.53 1.46
CA LEU A 46 1.66 16.15 1.73
C LEU A 46 0.62 16.07 2.85
N VAL A 47 -0.27 15.08 2.77
CA VAL A 47 -1.21 14.75 3.83
C VAL A 47 -0.47 13.95 4.90
N GLN A 48 -0.54 14.38 6.16
CA GLN A 48 0.14 13.71 7.27
C GLN A 48 -0.75 12.69 8.00
N LEU A 49 -1.95 12.42 7.50
CA LEU A 49 -2.83 11.42 8.08
C LEU A 49 -2.25 10.02 7.88
N ARG A 50 -2.34 9.20 8.93
CA ARG A 50 -1.90 7.81 8.88
C ARG A 50 -2.90 6.96 8.08
N LYS A 51 -2.39 6.00 7.32
CA LYS A 51 -3.19 4.98 6.66
C LYS A 51 -3.38 3.80 7.63
N ARG A 52 -4.61 3.32 7.78
CA ARG A 52 -4.92 2.23 8.69
C ARG A 52 -5.19 0.95 7.94
N TYR A 53 -4.62 -0.12 8.43
CA TYR A 53 -4.79 -1.48 7.92
C TYR A 53 -5.25 -2.42 9.02
N VAL A 54 -6.12 -3.37 8.69
CA VAL A 54 -6.32 -4.57 9.51
C VAL A 54 -5.09 -5.46 9.30
N VAL A 55 -4.52 -6.01 10.35
CA VAL A 55 -3.25 -6.76 10.27
C VAL A 55 -3.34 -8.06 9.49
N ASP A 56 -4.55 -8.61 9.34
CA ASP A 56 -4.80 -9.88 8.66
C ASP A 56 -6.08 -9.82 7.80
N THR A 57 -5.99 -10.30 6.56
CA THR A 57 -7.13 -10.28 5.62
C THR A 57 -8.21 -11.31 5.96
N GLY A 58 -7.88 -12.38 6.66
CA GLY A 58 -8.86 -13.34 7.17
C GLY A 58 -9.71 -12.73 8.28
N VAL A 59 -9.09 -12.00 9.20
CA VAL A 59 -9.79 -11.20 10.23
C VAL A 59 -10.69 -10.16 9.56
N LEU A 60 -10.19 -9.45 8.56
CA LEU A 60 -10.97 -8.47 7.80
C LEU A 60 -12.20 -9.14 7.15
N ALA A 61 -12.02 -10.28 6.49
CA ALA A 61 -13.11 -11.01 5.84
C ALA A 61 -14.14 -11.52 6.85
N ALA A 62 -13.70 -12.01 8.01
CA ALA A 62 -14.57 -12.47 9.08
C ALA A 62 -15.43 -11.34 9.66
N VAL A 63 -14.83 -10.19 9.94
CA VAL A 63 -15.53 -8.98 10.45
C VAL A 63 -16.57 -8.47 9.44
N LEU A 64 -16.23 -8.49 8.15
CA LEU A 64 -17.14 -8.06 7.08
C LEU A 64 -18.19 -9.11 6.70
N GLY A 65 -18.08 -10.34 7.20
CA GLY A 65 -18.97 -11.46 6.83
C GLY A 65 -18.87 -11.86 5.36
N VAL A 66 -17.68 -11.70 4.75
CA VAL A 66 -17.47 -11.94 3.31
C VAL A 66 -16.59 -13.17 3.06
N THR A 67 -16.79 -13.77 1.90
CA THR A 67 -15.98 -14.91 1.42
C THR A 67 -15.05 -14.48 0.29
N ALA A 68 -14.02 -15.29 0.00
CA ALA A 68 -13.14 -15.05 -1.14
C ALA A 68 -13.90 -14.94 -2.48
N ARG A 69 -15.04 -15.63 -2.62
CA ARG A 69 -15.91 -15.53 -3.80
C ARG A 69 -16.58 -14.17 -3.88
N SER A 70 -17.18 -13.69 -2.77
CA SER A 70 -17.86 -12.39 -2.74
C SER A 70 -16.86 -11.23 -2.88
N ILE A 71 -15.67 -11.33 -2.30
CA ILE A 71 -14.60 -10.33 -2.46
C ILE A 71 -14.25 -10.17 -3.94
N ARG A 72 -14.04 -11.28 -4.67
CA ARG A 72 -13.71 -11.24 -6.10
C ARG A 72 -14.82 -10.68 -7.00
N ALA A 73 -16.06 -10.77 -6.55
CA ALA A 73 -17.20 -10.22 -7.29
C ALA A 73 -17.37 -8.70 -7.14
N HIS A 74 -16.70 -8.07 -6.17
CA HIS A 74 -16.82 -6.64 -5.87
C HIS A 74 -15.45 -5.95 -5.98
N GLY A 75 -15.21 -5.28 -7.09
CA GLY A 75 -13.89 -4.71 -7.45
C GLY A 75 -13.30 -3.78 -6.40
N ASP A 76 -14.10 -2.86 -5.81
CA ASP A 76 -13.63 -1.94 -4.76
C ASP A 76 -13.20 -2.68 -3.49
N LEU A 77 -13.96 -3.71 -3.09
CA LEU A 77 -13.63 -4.53 -1.94
C LEU A 77 -12.36 -5.35 -2.22
N LEU A 78 -12.26 -5.92 -3.42
CA LEU A 78 -11.06 -6.65 -3.85
C LEU A 78 -9.82 -5.76 -3.77
N GLY A 79 -9.87 -4.53 -4.29
CA GLY A 79 -8.75 -3.60 -4.22
C GLY A 79 -8.29 -3.33 -2.78
N ARG A 80 -9.23 -3.07 -1.87
CA ARG A 80 -8.93 -2.83 -0.44
C ARG A 80 -8.36 -4.06 0.26
N VAL A 81 -8.85 -5.24 -0.05
CA VAL A 81 -8.33 -6.50 0.52
C VAL A 81 -6.94 -6.78 0.01
N LEU A 82 -6.67 -6.57 -1.29
CA LEU A 82 -5.34 -6.74 -1.87
C LEU A 82 -4.32 -5.73 -1.32
N ASP A 83 -4.70 -4.47 -1.15
CA ASP A 83 -3.86 -3.46 -0.50
C ASP A 83 -3.48 -3.88 0.94
N THR A 84 -4.46 -4.34 1.72
CA THR A 84 -4.23 -4.88 3.06
C THR A 84 -3.33 -6.12 3.05
N PHE A 85 -3.55 -7.02 2.11
CA PHE A 85 -2.77 -8.25 1.97
C PHE A 85 -1.31 -7.96 1.62
N VAL A 86 -1.06 -7.09 0.64
CA VAL A 86 0.30 -6.69 0.24
C VAL A 86 1.02 -6.00 1.40
N MET A 87 0.34 -5.09 2.11
CA MET A 87 0.93 -4.42 3.28
C MET A 87 1.33 -5.43 4.37
N ALA A 88 0.49 -6.42 4.67
CA ALA A 88 0.78 -7.44 5.66
C ALA A 88 2.02 -8.28 5.29
N GLN A 89 2.17 -8.64 3.99
CA GLN A 89 3.35 -9.36 3.50
C GLN A 89 4.62 -8.50 3.60
N LEU A 90 4.57 -7.28 3.06
CA LEU A 90 5.73 -6.38 3.05
C LEU A 90 6.21 -6.03 4.45
N ARG A 91 5.30 -5.87 5.41
CA ARG A 91 5.67 -5.61 6.80
C ARG A 91 6.47 -6.77 7.40
N ALA A 92 6.02 -8.01 7.17
CA ALA A 92 6.74 -9.19 7.66
C ALA A 92 8.14 -9.26 7.06
N GLU A 93 8.27 -9.03 5.75
CA GLU A 93 9.54 -9.02 5.04
C GLU A 93 10.45 -7.86 5.49
N ALA A 94 9.90 -6.65 5.63
CA ALA A 94 10.66 -5.48 6.09
C ALA A 94 11.22 -5.67 7.51
N ALA A 95 10.47 -6.35 8.40
CA ALA A 95 10.89 -6.59 9.78
C ALA A 95 12.10 -7.51 9.90
N VAL A 96 12.31 -8.42 8.94
CA VAL A 96 13.43 -9.38 8.91
C VAL A 96 14.51 -9.01 7.90
N SER A 97 14.28 -7.99 7.09
CA SER A 97 15.23 -7.51 6.09
C SER A 97 16.46 -6.88 6.74
N GLU A 98 17.65 -7.22 6.28
CA GLU A 98 18.90 -6.55 6.69
C GLU A 98 18.88 -5.04 6.37
N ALA A 99 18.21 -4.65 5.31
CA ALA A 99 18.08 -3.24 4.92
C ALA A 99 17.13 -2.43 5.82
N GLN A 100 16.29 -3.09 6.61
CA GLN A 100 15.33 -2.49 7.55
C GLN A 100 14.59 -1.26 6.99
N PRO A 101 13.92 -1.35 5.84
CA PRO A 101 13.26 -0.19 5.24
C PRO A 101 12.12 0.32 6.11
N GLY A 102 12.00 1.65 6.19
CA GLY A 102 10.80 2.28 6.74
C GLY A 102 9.61 2.08 5.79
N LEU A 103 8.44 1.77 6.35
CA LEU A 103 7.17 1.61 5.62
C LEU A 103 6.32 2.86 5.77
N PHE A 104 5.90 3.43 4.64
CA PHE A 104 5.11 4.65 4.57
C PHE A 104 4.04 4.55 3.49
N HIS A 105 3.15 5.52 3.44
CA HIS A 105 2.31 5.83 2.27
C HIS A 105 2.50 7.29 1.87
N LEU A 106 2.08 7.65 0.67
CA LEU A 106 2.12 9.04 0.22
C LEU A 106 0.76 9.48 -0.31
N ARG A 107 0.33 10.68 0.08
CA ARG A 107 -0.81 11.36 -0.52
C ARG A 107 -0.59 12.86 -0.52
N THR A 108 -0.81 13.51 -1.67
CA THR A 108 -0.78 14.97 -1.77
C THR A 108 -2.07 15.58 -1.21
N GLN A 109 -2.01 16.79 -0.67
CA GLN A 109 -3.18 17.47 -0.08
C GLN A 109 -4.34 17.63 -1.06
N GLU A 110 -4.04 17.82 -2.34
CA GLU A 110 -5.05 17.94 -3.39
C GLU A 110 -5.57 16.59 -3.89
N GLY A 111 -5.06 15.47 -3.35
CA GLY A 111 -5.42 14.11 -3.76
C GLY A 111 -5.02 13.74 -5.19
N ARG A 112 -4.17 14.57 -5.84
CA ARG A 112 -3.74 14.33 -7.24
C ARG A 112 -2.80 13.14 -7.37
N HIS A 113 -1.99 12.92 -6.34
CA HIS A 113 -1.07 11.79 -6.30
C HIS A 113 -1.23 11.05 -4.99
N GLU A 114 -1.36 9.75 -5.10
CA GLU A 114 -1.42 8.81 -3.99
C GLU A 114 -0.56 7.61 -4.36
N ILE A 115 0.31 7.16 -3.44
CA ILE A 115 1.09 5.95 -3.59
C ILE A 115 0.77 5.08 -2.39
N ASP A 116 0.37 3.84 -2.66
CA ASP A 116 -0.16 2.94 -1.64
C ASP A 116 0.88 2.62 -0.58
N ILE A 117 2.11 2.30 -0.98
CA ILE A 117 3.19 1.92 -0.09
C ILE A 117 4.51 2.51 -0.59
N LEU A 118 5.28 3.08 0.32
CA LEU A 118 6.66 3.52 0.10
C LEU A 118 7.59 2.79 1.04
N LEU A 119 8.70 2.31 0.51
CA LEU A 119 9.84 1.83 1.27
C LEU A 119 10.92 2.91 1.24
N GLU A 120 11.36 3.35 2.42
CA GLU A 120 12.50 4.25 2.55
C GLU A 120 13.67 3.50 3.17
N PHE A 121 14.79 3.52 2.49
CA PHE A 121 16.02 2.86 2.88
C PHE A 121 17.01 3.84 3.51
N GLY A 122 18.06 3.31 4.10
CA GLY A 122 19.19 4.10 4.57
C GLY A 122 19.74 5.00 3.45
N GLY A 123 20.08 6.26 3.76
CA GLY A 123 20.53 7.23 2.74
C GLY A 123 19.41 8.02 2.05
N GLY A 124 18.13 7.76 2.37
CA GLY A 124 16.99 8.45 1.80
C GLY A 124 16.59 7.96 0.41
N GLU A 125 16.99 6.75 0.06
CA GLU A 125 16.53 6.05 -1.14
C GLU A 125 15.11 5.56 -0.96
N VAL A 126 14.29 5.69 -2.02
CA VAL A 126 12.85 5.41 -1.96
C VAL A 126 12.45 4.45 -3.07
N PHE A 127 11.66 3.45 -2.71
CA PHE A 127 11.00 2.54 -3.64
C PHE A 127 9.47 2.65 -3.50
N GLY A 128 8.76 2.81 -4.61
CA GLY A 128 7.31 3.00 -4.62
C GLY A 128 6.54 1.75 -5.04
N ILE A 129 5.41 1.49 -4.40
CA ILE A 129 4.54 0.34 -4.69
C ILE A 129 3.10 0.79 -4.84
N GLU A 130 2.51 0.45 -5.96
CA GLU A 130 1.08 0.56 -6.25
C GLU A 130 0.45 -0.84 -6.27
N VAL A 131 -0.79 -0.96 -5.80
CA VAL A 131 -1.53 -2.22 -5.76
C VAL A 131 -2.76 -2.11 -6.66
N LYS A 132 -2.88 -2.99 -7.65
CA LYS A 132 -4.00 -3.00 -8.60
C LYS A 132 -4.67 -4.36 -8.67
N ALA A 133 -6.00 -4.38 -8.57
CA ALA A 133 -6.80 -5.59 -8.72
C ALA A 133 -6.88 -6.11 -10.17
N SER A 134 -6.47 -5.32 -11.15
CA SER A 134 -6.44 -5.72 -12.56
C SER A 134 -5.37 -6.78 -12.81
N GLY A 135 -5.56 -7.61 -13.85
CA GLY A 135 -4.57 -8.61 -14.26
C GLY A 135 -3.50 -8.11 -15.23
N ALA A 136 -3.67 -6.88 -15.76
CA ALA A 136 -2.77 -6.29 -16.76
C ALA A 136 -2.79 -4.77 -16.65
N PRO A 137 -2.13 -4.18 -15.63
CA PRO A 137 -2.03 -2.73 -15.51
C PRO A 137 -1.25 -2.13 -16.68
N GLY A 138 -1.64 -0.93 -17.07
CA GLY A 138 -0.97 -0.17 -18.12
C GLY A 138 -0.18 1.03 -17.57
N ARG A 139 0.41 1.81 -18.48
CA ARG A 139 1.20 2.99 -18.11
C ARG A 139 0.42 3.99 -17.24
N ARG A 140 -0.90 4.09 -17.41
CA ARG A 140 -1.74 4.97 -16.59
C ARG A 140 -1.75 4.59 -15.10
N ASP A 141 -1.51 3.33 -14.79
CA ASP A 141 -1.44 2.84 -13.41
C ASP A 141 -0.11 3.19 -12.74
N ALA A 142 0.91 3.61 -13.50
CA ALA A 142 2.22 4.01 -13.02
C ALA A 142 2.38 5.53 -12.86
N VAL A 143 1.37 6.35 -13.20
CA VAL A 143 1.48 7.81 -13.27
C VAL A 143 1.92 8.45 -11.95
N HIS A 144 1.52 7.91 -10.82
CA HIS A 144 1.91 8.43 -9.50
C HIS A 144 3.37 8.06 -9.17
N LEU A 145 3.81 6.88 -9.58
CA LEU A 145 5.22 6.46 -9.44
C LEU A 145 6.13 7.24 -10.39
N GLU A 146 5.69 7.51 -11.64
CA GLU A 146 6.41 8.38 -12.58
C GLU A 146 6.58 9.78 -11.99
N TRP A 147 5.50 10.35 -11.44
CA TRP A 147 5.55 11.64 -10.76
C TRP A 147 6.55 11.63 -9.59
N LEU A 148 6.52 10.60 -8.72
CA LEU A 148 7.43 10.49 -7.59
C LEU A 148 8.90 10.39 -8.05
N ARG A 149 9.16 9.56 -9.06
CA ARG A 149 10.47 9.42 -9.70
C ARG A 149 11.00 10.78 -10.17
N ASP A 150 10.17 11.54 -10.86
CA ASP A 150 10.55 12.84 -11.42
C ASP A 150 10.78 13.91 -10.32
N GLN A 151 10.10 13.78 -9.17
CA GLN A 151 10.33 14.66 -8.01
C GLN A 151 11.63 14.31 -7.26
N LEU A 152 11.96 13.03 -7.14
CA LEU A 152 13.08 12.56 -6.31
C LEU A 152 14.38 12.35 -7.10
N GLY A 153 14.31 12.18 -8.41
CA GLY A 153 15.47 11.93 -9.27
C GLY A 153 16.21 10.65 -8.90
N SER A 154 17.47 10.77 -8.48
CA SER A 154 18.30 9.62 -8.09
C SER A 154 17.87 8.95 -6.78
N ALA A 155 17.17 9.66 -5.90
CA ALA A 155 16.68 9.08 -4.66
C ALA A 155 15.52 8.08 -4.90
N PHE A 156 14.82 8.16 -6.03
CA PHE A 156 13.88 7.12 -6.44
C PHE A 156 14.64 5.97 -7.09
N ILE A 157 14.80 4.87 -6.37
CA ILE A 157 15.55 3.70 -6.84
C ILE A 157 14.72 2.76 -7.72
N GLY A 158 13.39 2.81 -7.63
CA GLY A 158 12.50 2.01 -8.44
C GLY A 158 11.05 2.07 -7.99
N GLY A 159 10.17 1.46 -8.79
CA GLY A 159 8.77 1.30 -8.47
C GLY A 159 8.16 0.07 -9.08
N VAL A 160 7.10 -0.44 -8.44
CA VAL A 160 6.34 -1.59 -8.93
C VAL A 160 4.84 -1.34 -8.84
N VAL A 161 4.12 -1.74 -9.88
CA VAL A 161 2.66 -1.90 -9.84
C VAL A 161 2.38 -3.39 -9.65
N LEU A 162 2.03 -3.78 -8.43
CA LEU A 162 1.64 -5.16 -8.10
C LEU A 162 0.23 -5.46 -8.58
N HIS A 163 0.06 -6.58 -9.28
CA HIS A 163 -1.20 -6.93 -9.92
C HIS A 163 -1.55 -8.41 -9.83
N THR A 164 -2.78 -8.79 -10.19
CA THR A 164 -3.28 -10.17 -10.09
C THR A 164 -2.94 -11.06 -11.29
N GLY A 165 -2.37 -10.49 -12.35
CA GLY A 165 -1.98 -11.26 -13.55
C GLY A 165 -0.64 -11.98 -13.40
N PRO A 166 -0.27 -12.84 -14.36
CA PRO A 166 0.90 -13.71 -14.25
C PRO A 166 2.21 -13.12 -14.82
N ARG A 167 2.18 -11.93 -15.44
CA ARG A 167 3.33 -11.44 -16.22
C ARG A 167 4.05 -10.29 -15.53
N LEU A 168 5.38 -10.29 -15.62
CA LEU A 168 6.25 -9.17 -15.28
C LEU A 168 6.62 -8.44 -16.58
N TYR A 169 6.48 -7.10 -16.61
CA TYR A 169 6.82 -6.27 -17.76
C TYR A 169 7.08 -4.82 -17.37
N PRO A 170 7.89 -4.07 -18.14
CA PRO A 170 8.16 -2.67 -17.88
C PRO A 170 6.92 -1.80 -18.17
N LEU A 171 6.69 -0.78 -17.34
CA LEU A 171 5.68 0.28 -17.55
C LEU A 171 6.32 1.61 -17.92
N ALA A 172 7.43 1.96 -17.29
CA ALA A 172 8.20 3.18 -17.50
C ALA A 172 9.66 2.99 -17.05
N ASP A 173 10.48 4.01 -17.20
CA ASP A 173 11.84 4.01 -16.66
C ASP A 173 11.83 3.75 -15.15
N ARG A 174 12.56 2.73 -14.70
CA ARG A 174 12.65 2.25 -13.31
C ARG A 174 11.30 1.83 -12.69
N ILE A 175 10.26 1.56 -13.49
CA ILE A 175 8.93 1.14 -13.02
C ILE A 175 8.46 -0.08 -13.81
N VAL A 176 8.09 -1.14 -13.09
CA VAL A 176 7.61 -2.40 -13.66
C VAL A 176 6.21 -2.75 -13.15
N ALA A 177 5.47 -3.52 -13.95
CA ALA A 177 4.31 -4.27 -13.47
C ALA A 177 4.77 -5.67 -13.07
N ALA A 178 4.39 -6.15 -11.90
CA ALA A 178 4.75 -7.48 -11.42
C ALA A 178 3.56 -8.20 -10.78
N PRO A 179 3.46 -9.52 -10.94
CA PRO A 179 2.51 -10.32 -10.19
C PRO A 179 2.67 -10.14 -8.69
N MET A 180 1.58 -10.07 -7.92
CA MET A 180 1.67 -10.07 -6.45
C MET A 180 2.37 -11.31 -5.90
N SER A 181 2.30 -12.44 -6.63
CA SER A 181 3.04 -13.66 -6.28
C SER A 181 4.56 -13.50 -6.27
N SER A 182 5.08 -12.45 -6.90
CA SER A 182 6.52 -12.12 -6.87
C SER A 182 7.02 -11.74 -5.47
N LEU A 183 6.11 -11.42 -4.53
CA LEU A 183 6.48 -11.14 -3.15
C LEU A 183 7.05 -12.37 -2.41
N TRP A 184 6.74 -13.59 -2.88
CA TRP A 184 7.19 -14.84 -2.24
C TRP A 184 7.59 -15.95 -3.21
N SER A 185 7.69 -15.64 -4.49
CA SER A 185 8.25 -16.55 -5.50
C SER A 185 9.24 -15.80 -6.37
N THR A 186 10.42 -16.39 -6.58
CA THR A 186 11.34 -15.87 -7.59
C THR A 186 10.61 -15.89 -8.94
N PRO A 187 10.58 -14.80 -9.72
CA PRO A 187 10.04 -14.84 -11.07
C PRO A 187 10.72 -15.96 -11.83
N ARG A 188 9.97 -16.90 -12.38
CA ARG A 188 10.56 -17.90 -13.29
C ARG A 188 11.10 -17.14 -14.48
N ASP A 189 12.38 -17.31 -14.73
CA ASP A 189 13.00 -16.79 -15.94
C ASP A 189 12.28 -17.44 -17.15
N PRO A 190 11.63 -16.66 -18.03
CA PRO A 190 10.95 -17.20 -19.19
C PRO A 190 11.93 -17.85 -20.21
N ALA A 191 13.25 -17.73 -20.00
CA ALA A 191 14.29 -18.33 -20.84
C ALA A 191 14.67 -19.77 -20.42
N VAL A 192 14.11 -20.32 -19.32
CA VAL A 192 14.40 -21.67 -18.83
C VAL A 192 13.10 -22.47 -18.79
N GLY A 193 12.51 -22.71 -19.94
CA GLY A 193 11.34 -23.55 -20.13
C GLY A 193 11.41 -24.30 -21.45
#